data_d397a3e43e0b9799f1c0f05139ca63a7
#
_entry.id   d397a3e43e0b9799f1c0f05139ca63a7
#
_cell.length_a   1.000
_cell.length_b   1.000
_cell.length_c   1.000
_cell.angle_alpha   90.00
_cell.angle_beta   90.00
_cell.angle_gamma   90.00
#
_symmetry.space_group_name_H-M   'P 1'
#
loop_
_entity.id
_entity.type
_entity.pdbx_description
1 polymer ?
#
loop_
_entity_poly.entity_id
_entity_poly.type
_entity_poly.pdbx_seq_one_letter_code
_entity_poly.pdbx_strand_id
1 'polypeptide(L)'
;MEKDNRQTPEEKFRYYSGAIRRDMGNLLKWLLLAVVGGCIAGAFSTLFSFVLKAVTGYRKAHLWTFFLLPLFGLCIVFLYEKFGKDDGGTNQVLSTVRSQDDVPWRSGPLIFISTALTHLAGGSAGREGAAIQLGGSIANLLGRWIHLDEEDRHVIVMCGMSAAFSALFGTPMAAAVFSLEVVSVGVMYYTALMPCMIASLIASRFAAGMGVTPEAFHVVNIPALSLETGLKMGVVALGCAVISIVFCIILNETAIFYGRFFSNKYARVVAGAVLVIFITLILGTTDYMGAGAELIEKAVETGDTDYMAFFWKMLLTALTMKAGFRGGEIVPSFCVGATFGCMAGQLIGLSPSLCAACGMAAVFCGVTNCPITSILIAFEMFGFKGVSFYLIAVSISYAASGYYGLYKDQTIVYSKYKAKYINKHTKM
;
A
#
# COMPACT_ATOMS: atom_id res chain seq x y z
N MET A 1 3.75 -32.75 -29.85
CA MET A 1 4.83 -32.16 -30.68
C MET A 1 5.03 -32.84 -32.05
N GLU A 2 4.10 -33.63 -32.54
CA GLU A 2 4.30 -34.47 -33.76
C GLU A 2 3.49 -34.02 -34.99
N LYS A 3 2.75 -32.89 -34.93
CA LYS A 3 1.99 -32.36 -36.07
C LYS A 3 2.71 -31.30 -36.92
N ASP A 4 3.93 -30.88 -36.52
CA ASP A 4 4.58 -29.68 -37.09
C ASP A 4 5.42 -29.94 -38.35
N ASN A 5 5.57 -31.18 -38.75
CA ASN A 5 6.51 -31.56 -39.83
C ASN A 5 5.87 -31.73 -41.22
N ARG A 6 4.58 -31.42 -41.43
CA ARG A 6 3.88 -31.58 -42.74
C ARG A 6 3.34 -30.30 -43.36
N GLN A 7 3.62 -29.12 -42.75
CA GLN A 7 3.16 -27.85 -43.31
C GLN A 7 4.11 -27.34 -44.40
N THR A 8 3.53 -26.84 -45.50
CA THR A 8 4.30 -26.18 -46.54
C THR A 8 4.95 -24.89 -46.04
N PRO A 9 6.04 -24.39 -46.66
CA PRO A 9 6.66 -23.14 -46.28
C PRO A 9 5.68 -21.95 -46.28
N GLU A 10 4.72 -21.90 -47.17
CA GLU A 10 3.67 -20.88 -47.23
C GLU A 10 2.68 -20.97 -46.09
N GLU A 11 2.27 -22.18 -45.67
CA GLU A 11 1.40 -22.37 -44.50
C GLU A 11 2.10 -21.96 -43.21
N LYS A 12 3.38 -22.29 -43.06
CA LYS A 12 4.20 -21.84 -41.95
C LYS A 12 4.31 -20.32 -41.92
N PHE A 13 4.60 -19.68 -43.04
CA PHE A 13 4.67 -18.22 -43.17
C PHE A 13 3.34 -17.56 -42.80
N ARG A 14 2.22 -18.08 -43.30
CA ARG A 14 0.88 -17.58 -42.97
C ARG A 14 0.53 -17.76 -41.52
N TYR A 15 0.92 -18.88 -40.91
CA TYR A 15 0.75 -19.15 -39.49
C TYR A 15 1.56 -18.15 -38.63
N TYR A 16 2.86 -18.00 -38.87
CA TYR A 16 3.72 -17.08 -38.11
C TYR A 16 3.33 -15.61 -38.32
N SER A 17 3.03 -15.19 -39.51
CA SER A 17 2.60 -13.82 -39.80
C SER A 17 1.25 -13.50 -39.12
N GLY A 18 0.34 -14.47 -39.12
CA GLY A 18 -0.94 -14.35 -38.39
C GLY A 18 -0.76 -14.27 -36.88
N ALA A 19 0.15 -15.05 -36.29
CA ALA A 19 0.50 -15.00 -34.88
C ALA A 19 1.13 -13.66 -34.52
N ILE A 20 2.14 -13.22 -35.28
CA ILE A 20 2.80 -11.91 -35.05
C ILE A 20 1.80 -10.75 -35.14
N ARG A 21 0.89 -10.76 -36.10
CA ARG A 21 -0.12 -9.71 -36.26
C ARG A 21 -1.08 -9.66 -35.06
N ARG A 22 -1.50 -10.82 -34.56
CA ARG A 22 -2.35 -10.91 -33.36
C ARG A 22 -1.63 -10.42 -32.11
N ASP A 23 -0.38 -10.86 -31.91
CA ASP A 23 0.43 -10.48 -30.75
C ASP A 23 0.75 -8.99 -30.76
N MET A 24 1.04 -8.43 -31.93
CA MET A 24 1.23 -6.98 -32.11
C MET A 24 -0.07 -6.20 -31.85
N GLY A 25 -1.21 -6.73 -32.26
CA GLY A 25 -2.52 -6.15 -31.98
C GLY A 25 -2.81 -6.09 -30.46
N ASN A 26 -2.52 -7.17 -29.74
CA ASN A 26 -2.64 -7.23 -28.29
C ASN A 26 -1.68 -6.26 -27.59
N LEU A 27 -0.43 -6.22 -28.05
CA LEU A 27 0.55 -5.26 -27.52
C LEU A 27 0.07 -3.81 -27.66
N LEU A 28 -0.40 -3.45 -28.87
CA LEU A 28 -0.88 -2.09 -29.13
C LEU A 28 -2.14 -1.74 -28.30
N LYS A 29 -3.08 -2.70 -28.17
CA LYS A 29 -4.25 -2.58 -27.32
C LYS A 29 -3.82 -2.23 -25.90
N TRP A 30 -2.94 -3.04 -25.28
CA TRP A 30 -2.51 -2.82 -23.91
C TRP A 30 -1.65 -1.58 -23.72
N LEU A 31 -0.86 -1.20 -24.73
CA LEU A 31 -0.13 0.07 -24.70
C LEU A 31 -1.09 1.26 -24.63
N LEU A 32 -2.11 1.30 -25.48
CA LEU A 32 -3.11 2.35 -25.49
C LEU A 32 -3.92 2.40 -24.19
N LEU A 33 -4.38 1.25 -23.70
CA LEU A 33 -5.14 1.16 -22.47
C LEU A 33 -4.31 1.57 -21.24
N ALA A 34 -3.03 1.20 -21.18
CA ALA A 34 -2.13 1.60 -20.13
C ALA A 34 -1.86 3.12 -20.13
N VAL A 35 -1.70 3.72 -21.32
CA VAL A 35 -1.55 5.18 -21.46
C VAL A 35 -2.80 5.90 -20.99
N VAL A 36 -3.96 5.54 -21.50
CA VAL A 36 -5.24 6.19 -21.15
C VAL A 36 -5.57 5.97 -19.68
N GLY A 37 -5.50 4.73 -19.20
CA GLY A 37 -5.75 4.38 -17.79
C GLY A 37 -4.76 5.05 -16.85
N GLY A 38 -3.47 5.09 -17.23
CA GLY A 38 -2.41 5.77 -16.47
C GLY A 38 -2.64 7.28 -16.35
N CYS A 39 -3.03 7.94 -17.44
CA CYS A 39 -3.38 9.37 -17.41
C CYS A 39 -4.60 9.65 -16.54
N ILE A 40 -5.68 8.87 -16.69
CA ILE A 40 -6.93 9.10 -15.95
C ILE A 40 -6.72 8.81 -14.45
N ALA A 41 -6.23 7.61 -14.10
CA ALA A 41 -5.98 7.25 -12.70
C ALA A 41 -4.92 8.16 -12.07
N GLY A 42 -3.87 8.51 -12.83
CA GLY A 42 -2.85 9.46 -12.41
C GLY A 42 -3.41 10.85 -12.11
N ALA A 43 -4.28 11.39 -12.97
CA ALA A 43 -4.92 12.70 -12.77
C ALA A 43 -5.78 12.72 -11.48
N PHE A 44 -6.62 11.71 -11.27
CA PHE A 44 -7.45 11.62 -10.06
C PHE A 44 -6.61 11.43 -8.80
N SER A 45 -5.54 10.64 -8.86
CA SER A 45 -4.64 10.46 -7.71
C SER A 45 -3.79 11.70 -7.42
N THR A 46 -3.41 12.44 -8.47
CA THR A 46 -2.76 13.75 -8.32
C THR A 46 -3.69 14.75 -7.63
N LEU A 47 -4.95 14.84 -8.07
CA LEU A 47 -5.97 15.66 -7.41
C LEU A 47 -6.15 15.23 -5.94
N PHE A 48 -6.21 13.93 -5.68
CA PHE A 48 -6.30 13.39 -4.33
C PHE A 48 -5.10 13.80 -3.47
N SER A 49 -3.88 13.75 -4.00
CA SER A 49 -2.67 14.21 -3.32
C SER A 49 -2.76 15.69 -2.94
N PHE A 50 -3.21 16.56 -3.86
CA PHE A 50 -3.39 17.99 -3.58
C PHE A 50 -4.43 18.25 -2.49
N VAL A 51 -5.58 17.59 -2.57
CA VAL A 51 -6.63 17.73 -1.55
C VAL A 51 -6.09 17.27 -0.18
N LEU A 52 -5.41 16.13 -0.10
CA LEU A 52 -4.83 15.66 1.15
C LEU A 52 -3.75 16.59 1.70
N LYS A 53 -2.92 17.17 0.84
CA LYS A 53 -1.91 18.16 1.24
C LYS A 53 -2.59 19.43 1.78
N ALA A 54 -3.65 19.90 1.12
CA ALA A 54 -4.40 21.07 1.54
C ALA A 54 -5.10 20.86 2.89
N VAL A 55 -5.84 19.77 3.06
CA VAL A 55 -6.54 19.47 4.33
C VAL A 55 -5.57 19.22 5.48
N THR A 56 -4.43 18.57 5.21
CA THR A 56 -3.39 18.36 6.22
C THR A 56 -2.72 19.68 6.62
N GLY A 57 -2.44 20.55 5.65
CA GLY A 57 -1.92 21.91 5.92
C GLY A 57 -2.91 22.75 6.72
N TYR A 58 -4.20 22.70 6.38
CA TYR A 58 -5.25 23.39 7.11
C TYR A 58 -5.34 22.88 8.57
N ARG A 59 -5.32 21.56 8.79
CA ARG A 59 -5.31 20.97 10.13
C ARG A 59 -4.12 21.45 10.96
N LYS A 60 -2.91 21.46 10.38
CA LYS A 60 -1.70 21.91 11.08
C LYS A 60 -1.80 23.37 11.53
N ALA A 61 -2.41 24.23 10.70
CA ALA A 61 -2.68 25.62 11.06
C ALA A 61 -3.81 25.78 12.07
N HIS A 62 -4.75 24.82 12.12
CA HIS A 62 -5.98 24.92 12.92
C HIS A 62 -6.19 23.61 13.73
N LEU A 63 -5.41 23.43 14.78
CA LEU A 63 -5.46 22.20 15.62
C LEU A 63 -6.83 21.91 16.25
N TRP A 64 -7.71 22.93 16.36
CA TRP A 64 -9.08 22.73 16.85
C TRP A 64 -9.90 21.76 15.97
N THR A 65 -9.55 21.59 14.69
CA THR A 65 -10.20 20.64 13.78
C THR A 65 -10.14 19.20 14.29
N PHE A 66 -9.14 18.88 15.11
CA PHE A 66 -8.99 17.57 15.74
C PHE A 66 -10.18 17.20 16.65
N PHE A 67 -10.76 18.18 17.33
CA PHE A 67 -11.95 17.95 18.17
C PHE A 67 -13.21 17.68 17.35
N LEU A 68 -13.19 17.92 16.03
CA LEU A 68 -14.27 17.56 15.12
C LEU A 68 -14.17 16.10 14.62
N LEU A 69 -13.18 15.32 15.07
CA LEU A 69 -13.03 13.92 14.67
C LEU A 69 -14.34 13.11 14.83
N PRO A 70 -15.11 13.22 15.95
CA PRO A 70 -16.39 12.53 16.06
C PRO A 70 -17.40 12.94 15.00
N LEU A 71 -17.49 14.23 14.69
CA LEU A 71 -18.43 14.77 13.69
C LEU A 71 -18.10 14.25 12.28
N PHE A 72 -16.84 14.32 11.89
CA PHE A 72 -16.41 13.79 10.58
C PHE A 72 -16.54 12.27 10.50
N GLY A 73 -16.32 11.56 11.61
CA GLY A 73 -16.60 10.13 11.71
C GLY A 73 -18.07 9.80 11.44
N LEU A 74 -18.99 10.55 12.03
CA LEU A 74 -20.44 10.41 11.77
C LEU A 74 -20.77 10.68 10.29
N CYS A 75 -20.19 11.71 9.68
CA CYS A 75 -20.35 12.00 8.27
C CYS A 75 -19.86 10.83 7.38
N ILE A 76 -18.70 10.26 7.71
CA ILE A 76 -18.15 9.11 6.96
C ILE A 76 -19.08 7.91 7.05
N VAL A 77 -19.54 7.55 8.25
CA VAL A 77 -20.47 6.41 8.45
C VAL A 77 -21.77 6.65 7.68
N PHE A 78 -22.33 7.85 7.74
CA PHE A 78 -23.55 8.22 6.99
C PHE A 78 -23.34 8.08 5.48
N LEU A 79 -22.23 8.56 4.93
CA LEU A 79 -21.93 8.43 3.50
C LEU A 79 -21.83 6.97 3.06
N TYR A 80 -21.18 6.12 3.86
CA TYR A 80 -21.06 4.69 3.56
C TYR A 80 -22.38 3.94 3.72
N GLU A 81 -23.21 4.28 4.69
CA GLU A 81 -24.55 3.66 4.82
C GLU A 81 -25.49 4.02 3.68
N LYS A 82 -25.38 5.24 3.16
CA LYS A 82 -26.25 5.71 2.08
C LYS A 82 -25.77 5.29 0.70
N PHE A 83 -24.47 5.33 0.43
CA PHE A 83 -23.89 5.18 -0.90
C PHE A 83 -22.91 4.02 -1.05
N GLY A 84 -22.41 3.46 0.04
CA GLY A 84 -21.32 2.47 0.07
C GLY A 84 -21.74 1.12 0.66
N LYS A 85 -23.01 0.70 0.55
CA LYS A 85 -23.48 -0.58 1.13
C LYS A 85 -22.73 -1.79 0.59
N ASP A 86 -22.30 -1.72 -0.68
CA ASP A 86 -21.61 -2.79 -1.40
C ASP A 86 -20.10 -2.57 -1.48
N ASP A 87 -19.55 -1.62 -0.69
CA ASP A 87 -18.13 -1.29 -0.72
C ASP A 87 -17.33 -2.09 0.32
N GLY A 88 -16.60 -3.09 -0.15
CA GLY A 88 -15.66 -3.91 0.63
C GLY A 88 -14.28 -3.27 0.84
N GLY A 89 -14.08 -2.02 0.39
CA GLY A 89 -12.82 -1.30 0.53
C GLY A 89 -11.70 -1.85 -0.35
N THR A 90 -10.45 -1.68 0.11
CA THR A 90 -9.27 -2.16 -0.63
C THR A 90 -9.29 -3.67 -0.86
N ASN A 91 -9.83 -4.46 0.07
CA ASN A 91 -9.96 -5.91 -0.09
C ASN A 91 -10.82 -6.28 -1.31
N GLN A 92 -11.92 -5.57 -1.56
CA GLN A 92 -12.77 -5.81 -2.73
C GLN A 92 -12.02 -5.53 -4.04
N VAL A 93 -11.19 -4.50 -4.10
CA VAL A 93 -10.36 -4.24 -5.29
C VAL A 93 -9.37 -5.38 -5.53
N LEU A 94 -8.79 -5.94 -4.47
CA LEU A 94 -7.89 -7.09 -4.58
C LEU A 94 -8.63 -8.37 -4.98
N SER A 95 -9.85 -8.58 -4.45
CA SER A 95 -10.66 -9.76 -4.82
C SER A 95 -11.11 -9.69 -6.28
N THR A 96 -11.43 -8.51 -6.81
CA THR A 96 -11.84 -8.31 -8.22
C THR A 96 -10.77 -8.76 -9.22
N VAL A 97 -9.51 -8.74 -8.85
CA VAL A 97 -8.42 -9.25 -9.71
C VAL A 97 -8.42 -10.78 -9.83
N ARG A 98 -9.14 -11.49 -8.93
CA ARG A 98 -9.13 -12.95 -8.83
C ARG A 98 -10.48 -13.61 -9.02
N SER A 99 -11.54 -12.88 -8.76
CA SER A 99 -12.92 -13.37 -8.79
C SER A 99 -13.77 -12.48 -9.70
N GLN A 100 -14.99 -12.94 -9.97
CA GLN A 100 -15.99 -12.18 -10.73
C GLN A 100 -16.60 -11.01 -9.93
N ASP A 101 -16.05 -10.68 -8.76
CA ASP A 101 -16.50 -9.55 -7.97
C ASP A 101 -16.31 -8.24 -8.74
N ASP A 102 -17.19 -7.31 -8.57
CA ASP A 102 -17.13 -6.00 -9.23
C ASP A 102 -16.83 -4.90 -8.20
N VAL A 103 -16.07 -3.90 -8.60
CA VAL A 103 -15.83 -2.70 -7.78
C VAL A 103 -16.86 -1.65 -8.14
N PRO A 104 -17.78 -1.29 -7.23
CA PRO A 104 -18.75 -0.24 -7.50
C PRO A 104 -18.03 1.08 -7.83
N TRP A 105 -18.47 1.76 -8.88
CA TRP A 105 -17.87 3.05 -9.28
C TRP A 105 -17.95 4.12 -8.17
N ARG A 106 -18.94 3.98 -7.26
CA ARG A 106 -19.14 4.86 -6.10
C ARG A 106 -18.02 4.74 -5.07
N SER A 107 -17.30 3.61 -5.03
CA SER A 107 -16.19 3.38 -4.10
C SER A 107 -15.08 4.41 -4.26
N GLY A 108 -14.77 4.83 -5.49
CA GLY A 108 -13.76 5.87 -5.76
C GLY A 108 -14.06 7.21 -5.10
N PRO A 109 -15.19 7.87 -5.41
CA PRO A 109 -15.58 9.12 -4.75
C PRO A 109 -15.75 9.00 -3.23
N LEU A 110 -16.31 7.89 -2.74
CA LEU A 110 -16.51 7.66 -1.30
C LEU A 110 -15.19 7.60 -0.55
N ILE A 111 -14.22 6.81 -1.02
CA ILE A 111 -12.93 6.69 -0.35
C ILE A 111 -12.14 8.01 -0.42
N PHE A 112 -12.24 8.73 -1.55
CA PHE A 112 -11.61 10.05 -1.72
C PHE A 112 -12.08 11.04 -0.65
N ILE A 113 -13.40 11.25 -0.54
CA ILE A 113 -13.99 12.20 0.41
C ILE A 113 -13.72 11.75 1.86
N SER A 114 -13.95 10.48 2.15
CA SER A 114 -13.83 9.96 3.51
C SER A 114 -12.39 10.00 4.03
N THR A 115 -11.41 9.71 3.17
CA THR A 115 -9.99 9.85 3.54
C THR A 115 -9.61 11.30 3.76
N ALA A 116 -10.09 12.23 2.92
CA ALA A 116 -9.87 13.66 3.13
C ALA A 116 -10.45 14.14 4.48
N LEU A 117 -11.66 13.72 4.84
CA LEU A 117 -12.27 14.02 6.14
C LEU A 117 -11.49 13.42 7.30
N THR A 118 -11.00 12.18 7.18
CA THR A 118 -10.15 11.55 8.20
C THR A 118 -8.86 12.34 8.43
N HIS A 119 -8.19 12.77 7.34
CA HIS A 119 -6.96 13.56 7.43
C HIS A 119 -7.19 14.97 7.96
N LEU A 120 -8.30 15.61 7.57
CA LEU A 120 -8.69 16.93 8.06
C LEU A 120 -8.91 16.92 9.59
N ALA A 121 -9.53 15.87 10.09
CA ALA A 121 -9.80 15.68 11.50
C ALA A 121 -8.61 15.09 12.31
N GLY A 122 -7.48 14.79 11.68
CA GLY A 122 -6.30 14.27 12.39
C GLY A 122 -6.37 12.79 12.77
N GLY A 123 -7.25 12.01 12.16
CA GLY A 123 -7.25 10.57 12.34
C GLY A 123 -5.92 9.95 11.90
N SER A 124 -5.41 8.97 12.64
CA SER A 124 -4.16 8.26 12.32
C SER A 124 -4.41 7.24 11.22
N ALA A 125 -4.18 7.66 9.96
CA ALA A 125 -4.41 6.85 8.77
C ALA A 125 -3.50 7.29 7.64
N GLY A 126 -3.15 6.37 6.75
CA GLY A 126 -2.47 6.63 5.49
C GLY A 126 -3.43 6.96 4.35
N ARG A 127 -2.89 7.06 3.15
CA ARG A 127 -3.60 7.46 1.94
C ARG A 127 -3.54 6.41 0.82
N GLU A 128 -2.66 5.43 0.96
CA GLU A 128 -2.27 4.50 -0.11
C GLU A 128 -3.34 3.47 -0.41
N GLY A 129 -3.92 2.86 0.63
CA GLY A 129 -5.07 1.97 0.46
C GLY A 129 -6.23 2.67 -0.23
N ALA A 130 -6.45 3.95 0.11
CA ALA A 130 -7.44 4.79 -0.55
C ALA A 130 -7.08 5.06 -2.02
N ALA A 131 -5.80 5.30 -2.34
CA ALA A 131 -5.36 5.49 -3.73
C ALA A 131 -5.53 4.23 -4.57
N ILE A 132 -5.17 3.05 -4.03
CA ILE A 132 -5.37 1.76 -4.68
C ILE A 132 -6.85 1.53 -4.98
N GLN A 133 -7.72 1.81 -4.01
CA GLN A 133 -9.16 1.69 -4.17
C GLN A 133 -9.70 2.70 -5.20
N LEU A 134 -9.24 3.94 -5.17
CA LEU A 134 -9.59 4.98 -6.14
C LEU A 134 -9.18 4.58 -7.56
N GLY A 135 -7.91 4.21 -7.75
CA GLY A 135 -7.35 3.82 -9.04
C GLY A 135 -8.00 2.57 -9.62
N GLY A 136 -8.18 1.53 -8.80
CA GLY A 136 -8.86 0.30 -9.19
C GLY A 136 -10.32 0.53 -9.58
N SER A 137 -11.05 1.35 -8.82
CA SER A 137 -12.45 1.71 -9.11
C SER A 137 -12.60 2.48 -10.42
N ILE A 138 -11.72 3.47 -10.68
CA ILE A 138 -11.71 4.25 -11.92
C ILE A 138 -11.38 3.36 -13.11
N ALA A 139 -10.37 2.51 -12.99
CA ALA A 139 -9.96 1.62 -14.07
C ALA A 139 -11.02 0.55 -14.38
N ASN A 140 -11.69 0.02 -13.34
CA ASN A 140 -12.82 -0.88 -13.53
C ASN A 140 -13.98 -0.20 -14.27
N LEU A 141 -14.31 1.05 -13.91
CA LEU A 141 -15.32 1.84 -14.63
C LEU A 141 -14.93 2.04 -16.10
N LEU A 142 -13.66 2.38 -16.37
CA LEU A 142 -13.14 2.51 -17.73
C LEU A 142 -13.27 1.21 -18.51
N GLY A 143 -12.86 0.07 -17.92
CA GLY A 143 -12.97 -1.25 -18.54
C GLY A 143 -14.41 -1.63 -18.91
N ARG A 144 -15.37 -1.25 -18.06
CA ARG A 144 -16.81 -1.44 -18.35
C ARG A 144 -17.30 -0.57 -19.51
N TRP A 145 -16.88 0.69 -19.55
CA TRP A 145 -17.30 1.61 -20.63
C TRP A 145 -16.81 1.16 -22.01
N ILE A 146 -15.62 0.61 -22.08
CA ILE A 146 -15.06 0.09 -23.35
C ILE A 146 -15.37 -1.38 -23.59
N HIS A 147 -16.24 -1.99 -22.75
CA HIS A 147 -16.71 -3.37 -22.87
C HIS A 147 -15.58 -4.41 -22.92
N LEU A 148 -14.56 -4.27 -22.06
CA LEU A 148 -13.54 -5.29 -21.90
C LEU A 148 -14.15 -6.58 -21.35
N ASP A 149 -13.64 -7.72 -21.80
CA ASP A 149 -13.96 -9.00 -21.19
C ASP A 149 -13.43 -9.09 -19.75
N GLU A 150 -13.77 -10.14 -19.06
CA GLU A 150 -13.46 -10.30 -17.63
C GLU A 150 -11.97 -10.37 -17.36
N GLU A 151 -11.22 -11.11 -18.19
CA GLU A 151 -9.77 -11.29 -18.07
C GLU A 151 -9.04 -9.95 -18.27
N ASP A 152 -9.42 -9.19 -19.28
CA ASP A 152 -8.88 -7.87 -19.57
C ASP A 152 -9.26 -6.85 -18.48
N ARG A 153 -10.44 -6.99 -17.84
CA ARG A 153 -10.83 -6.13 -16.71
C ARG A 153 -9.94 -6.35 -15.48
N HIS A 154 -9.51 -7.57 -15.21
CA HIS A 154 -8.54 -7.82 -14.15
C HIS A 154 -7.23 -7.06 -14.39
N VAL A 155 -6.73 -7.07 -15.62
CA VAL A 155 -5.50 -6.36 -15.98
C VAL A 155 -5.66 -4.83 -15.87
N ILE A 156 -6.78 -4.26 -16.38
CA ILE A 156 -6.98 -2.80 -16.31
C ILE A 156 -7.15 -2.32 -14.87
N VAL A 157 -7.76 -3.09 -13.97
CA VAL A 157 -7.84 -2.78 -12.55
C VAL A 157 -6.45 -2.72 -11.92
N MET A 158 -5.58 -3.70 -12.20
CA MET A 158 -4.19 -3.66 -11.75
C MET A 158 -3.43 -2.45 -12.30
N CYS A 159 -3.67 -2.05 -13.56
CA CYS A 159 -3.11 -0.81 -14.14
C CYS A 159 -3.56 0.44 -13.35
N GLY A 160 -4.85 0.51 -13.00
CA GLY A 160 -5.36 1.62 -12.19
C GLY A 160 -4.76 1.68 -10.79
N MET A 161 -4.63 0.53 -10.13
CA MET A 161 -3.96 0.41 -8.83
C MET A 161 -2.52 0.91 -8.90
N SER A 162 -1.75 0.43 -9.89
CA SER A 162 -0.34 0.80 -10.07
C SER A 162 -0.17 2.28 -10.40
N ALA A 163 -1.01 2.82 -11.30
CA ALA A 163 -0.99 4.23 -11.66
C ALA A 163 -1.28 5.14 -10.46
N ALA A 164 -2.33 4.81 -9.69
CA ALA A 164 -2.72 5.61 -8.54
C ALA A 164 -1.67 5.59 -7.42
N PHE A 165 -1.11 4.42 -7.12
CA PHE A 165 -0.04 4.29 -6.14
C PHE A 165 1.22 5.07 -6.58
N SER A 166 1.61 4.93 -7.84
CA SER A 166 2.77 5.61 -8.41
C SER A 166 2.64 7.14 -8.43
N ALA A 167 1.46 7.67 -8.76
CA ALA A 167 1.19 9.10 -8.74
C ALA A 167 1.32 9.71 -7.33
N LEU A 168 1.03 8.91 -6.30
CA LEU A 168 1.08 9.36 -4.91
C LEU A 168 2.49 9.38 -4.32
N PHE A 169 3.28 8.33 -4.62
CA PHE A 169 4.62 8.13 -4.05
C PHE A 169 5.77 8.55 -4.96
N GLY A 170 5.55 8.56 -6.27
CA GLY A 170 6.63 8.72 -7.24
C GLY A 170 7.52 7.48 -7.37
N THR A 171 7.01 6.30 -7.05
CA THR A 171 7.71 5.00 -7.09
C THR A 171 7.11 4.07 -8.18
N PRO A 172 7.35 4.31 -9.47
CA PRO A 172 6.67 3.61 -10.55
C PRO A 172 7.02 2.11 -10.64
N MET A 173 8.26 1.70 -10.37
CA MET A 173 8.63 0.29 -10.41
C MET A 173 7.94 -0.49 -9.29
N ALA A 174 8.03 0.02 -8.07
CA ALA A 174 7.39 -0.60 -6.91
C ALA A 174 5.87 -0.65 -7.05
N ALA A 175 5.24 0.41 -7.56
CA ALA A 175 3.80 0.48 -7.76
C ALA A 175 3.29 -0.56 -8.77
N ALA A 176 4.02 -0.74 -9.88
CA ALA A 176 3.68 -1.75 -10.86
C ALA A 176 3.78 -3.15 -10.27
N VAL A 177 4.91 -3.48 -9.66
CA VAL A 177 5.15 -4.82 -9.07
C VAL A 177 4.19 -5.07 -7.88
N PHE A 178 3.87 -4.06 -7.07
CA PHE A 178 2.90 -4.17 -5.99
C PHE A 178 1.55 -4.68 -6.48
N SER A 179 1.04 -4.11 -7.58
CA SER A 179 -0.24 -4.51 -8.14
C SER A 179 -0.27 -5.97 -8.62
N LEU A 180 0.91 -6.53 -9.00
CA LEU A 180 1.05 -7.92 -9.43
C LEU A 180 1.25 -8.89 -8.24
N GLU A 181 1.90 -8.41 -7.17
CA GLU A 181 2.36 -9.24 -6.06
C GLU A 181 1.33 -9.29 -4.92
N VAL A 182 0.62 -8.18 -4.65
CA VAL A 182 -0.26 -8.06 -3.49
C VAL A 182 -1.49 -8.97 -3.53
N VAL A 183 -1.93 -9.35 -4.72
CA VAL A 183 -3.15 -10.14 -4.92
C VAL A 183 -2.96 -11.59 -4.47
N SER A 184 -1.80 -12.19 -4.81
CA SER A 184 -1.52 -13.60 -4.54
C SER A 184 -0.05 -13.82 -4.21
N VAL A 185 0.24 -14.20 -2.97
CA VAL A 185 1.61 -14.46 -2.52
C VAL A 185 2.13 -15.76 -3.16
N GLY A 186 3.27 -15.65 -3.84
CA GLY A 186 3.91 -16.77 -4.54
C GLY A 186 3.49 -16.96 -5.99
N VAL A 187 2.56 -16.13 -6.51
CA VAL A 187 2.17 -16.10 -7.92
C VAL A 187 2.04 -14.65 -8.38
N MET A 188 2.73 -14.28 -9.45
CA MET A 188 2.60 -12.96 -10.07
C MET A 188 1.82 -13.03 -11.38
N TYR A 189 0.99 -12.04 -11.63
CA TYR A 189 0.23 -11.90 -12.88
C TYR A 189 1.07 -11.21 -13.95
N TYR A 190 2.03 -11.94 -14.54
CA TYR A 190 2.99 -11.39 -15.52
C TYR A 190 2.34 -10.81 -16.78
N THR A 191 1.12 -11.22 -17.13
CA THR A 191 0.33 -10.63 -18.22
C THR A 191 0.08 -9.14 -18.02
N ALA A 192 -0.04 -8.69 -16.77
CA ALA A 192 -0.25 -7.30 -16.43
C ALA A 192 1.07 -6.50 -16.24
N LEU A 193 2.25 -7.13 -16.35
CA LEU A 193 3.52 -6.47 -16.06
C LEU A 193 3.75 -5.24 -16.95
N MET A 194 3.70 -5.43 -18.26
CA MET A 194 3.92 -4.33 -19.23
C MET A 194 2.86 -3.23 -19.07
N PRO A 195 1.56 -3.53 -19.06
CA PRO A 195 0.53 -2.50 -18.84
C PRO A 195 0.68 -1.73 -17.53
N CYS A 196 0.94 -2.41 -16.41
CA CYS A 196 1.12 -1.77 -15.10
C CYS A 196 2.38 -0.88 -15.05
N MET A 197 3.50 -1.32 -15.65
CA MET A 197 4.73 -0.53 -15.73
C MET A 197 4.51 0.77 -16.52
N ILE A 198 3.84 0.69 -17.68
CA ILE A 198 3.55 1.86 -18.51
C ILE A 198 2.59 2.80 -17.78
N ALA A 199 1.50 2.28 -17.22
CA ALA A 199 0.51 3.06 -16.50
C ALA A 199 1.13 3.79 -15.29
N SER A 200 1.98 3.10 -14.51
CA SER A 200 2.66 3.68 -13.35
C SER A 200 3.67 4.77 -13.74
N LEU A 201 4.47 4.54 -14.79
CA LEU A 201 5.41 5.54 -15.29
C LEU A 201 4.71 6.81 -15.78
N ILE A 202 3.62 6.66 -16.55
CA ILE A 202 2.83 7.80 -17.04
C ILE A 202 2.22 8.56 -15.87
N ALA A 203 1.60 7.86 -14.92
CA ALA A 203 0.97 8.48 -13.77
C ALA A 203 1.97 9.23 -12.88
N SER A 204 3.16 8.65 -12.63
CA SER A 204 4.23 9.30 -11.88
C SER A 204 4.73 10.56 -12.59
N ARG A 205 4.97 10.49 -13.91
CA ARG A 205 5.41 11.65 -14.70
C ARG A 205 4.34 12.73 -14.77
N PHE A 206 3.08 12.34 -14.91
CA PHE A 206 1.95 13.27 -14.86
C PHE A 206 1.89 14.00 -13.52
N ALA A 207 1.94 13.26 -12.41
CA ALA A 207 1.91 13.83 -11.05
C ALA A 207 3.10 14.77 -10.80
N ALA A 208 4.31 14.37 -11.20
CA ALA A 208 5.50 15.21 -11.08
C ALA A 208 5.40 16.48 -11.93
N GLY A 209 4.86 16.38 -13.15
CA GLY A 209 4.60 17.54 -14.02
C GLY A 209 3.58 18.52 -13.45
N MET A 210 2.65 18.03 -12.61
CA MET A 210 1.68 18.86 -11.88
C MET A 210 2.23 19.40 -10.55
N GLY A 211 3.48 19.06 -10.16
CA GLY A 211 4.13 19.56 -8.94
C GLY A 211 3.96 18.67 -7.70
N VAL A 212 3.55 17.41 -7.87
CA VAL A 212 3.64 16.43 -6.78
C VAL A 212 5.10 15.95 -6.66
N THR A 213 5.72 16.19 -5.52
CA THR A 213 7.08 15.73 -5.24
C THR A 213 7.08 14.25 -4.89
N PRO A 214 7.96 13.43 -5.51
CA PRO A 214 8.16 12.04 -5.09
C PRO A 214 8.57 11.97 -3.62
N GLU A 215 8.12 10.93 -2.91
CA GLU A 215 8.60 10.64 -1.56
C GLU A 215 9.97 9.96 -1.65
N ALA A 216 11.02 10.71 -1.30
CA ALA A 216 12.39 10.22 -1.24
C ALA A 216 13.05 10.75 0.03
N PHE A 217 13.81 9.90 0.71
CA PHE A 217 14.47 10.20 1.96
C PHE A 217 15.98 9.94 1.85
N HIS A 218 16.77 10.73 2.54
CA HIS A 218 18.21 10.60 2.50
C HIS A 218 18.72 9.76 3.67
N VAL A 219 19.24 8.56 3.37
CA VAL A 219 19.88 7.69 4.37
C VAL A 219 21.29 8.14 4.62
N VAL A 220 21.61 8.44 5.87
CA VAL A 220 22.94 8.87 6.30
C VAL A 220 23.71 7.73 6.98
N ASN A 221 25.05 7.81 6.90
CA ASN A 221 25.97 6.89 7.60
C ASN A 221 25.73 5.40 7.30
N ILE A 222 25.73 5.02 6.01
CA ILE A 222 25.62 3.62 5.59
C ILE A 222 27.00 2.95 5.79
N PRO A 223 27.15 2.01 6.75
CA PRO A 223 28.41 1.31 6.96
C PRO A 223 28.71 0.32 5.82
N ALA A 224 29.98 -0.10 5.71
CA ALA A 224 30.31 -1.22 4.85
C ALA A 224 29.65 -2.52 5.36
N LEU A 225 29.25 -3.38 4.43
CA LEU A 225 28.72 -4.70 4.78
C LEU A 225 29.85 -5.57 5.31
N SER A 226 29.74 -6.02 6.54
CA SER A 226 30.59 -6.99 7.22
C SER A 226 29.75 -8.07 7.87
N LEU A 227 30.38 -9.12 8.37
CA LEU A 227 29.65 -10.16 9.12
C LEU A 227 28.94 -9.55 10.34
N GLU A 228 29.59 -8.65 11.05
CA GLU A 228 29.03 -7.98 12.23
C GLU A 228 27.81 -7.12 11.85
N THR A 229 27.97 -6.21 10.87
CA THR A 229 26.89 -5.30 10.45
C THR A 229 25.71 -6.08 9.82
N GLY A 230 26.01 -7.17 9.11
CA GLY A 230 24.99 -8.07 8.56
C GLY A 230 24.19 -8.82 9.65
N LEU A 231 24.88 -9.34 10.68
CA LEU A 231 24.21 -10.00 11.82
C LEU A 231 23.36 -9.00 12.62
N LYS A 232 23.87 -7.79 12.89
CA LYS A 232 23.10 -6.73 13.53
C LYS A 232 21.83 -6.39 12.72
N MET A 233 21.95 -6.24 11.41
CA MET A 233 20.79 -6.03 10.55
C MET A 233 19.81 -7.20 10.57
N GLY A 234 20.31 -8.43 10.64
CA GLY A 234 19.47 -9.63 10.81
C GLY A 234 18.63 -9.59 12.09
N VAL A 235 19.20 -9.12 13.21
CA VAL A 235 18.47 -8.93 14.48
C VAL A 235 17.38 -7.86 14.34
N VAL A 236 17.70 -6.70 13.71
CA VAL A 236 16.68 -5.67 13.42
C VAL A 236 15.56 -6.23 12.56
N ALA A 237 15.89 -6.99 11.52
CA ALA A 237 14.94 -7.58 10.62
C ALA A 237 13.98 -8.57 11.31
N LEU A 238 14.50 -9.41 12.22
CA LEU A 238 13.67 -10.30 13.04
C LEU A 238 12.73 -9.50 13.96
N GLY A 239 13.22 -8.42 14.56
CA GLY A 239 12.38 -7.51 15.33
C GLY A 239 11.27 -6.89 14.47
N CYS A 240 11.60 -6.43 13.27
CA CYS A 240 10.62 -5.89 12.30
C CYS A 240 9.56 -6.93 11.91
N ALA A 241 9.95 -8.20 11.73
CA ALA A 241 9.00 -9.29 11.46
C ALA A 241 8.01 -9.47 12.63
N VAL A 242 8.50 -9.44 13.88
CA VAL A 242 7.63 -9.52 15.06
C VAL A 242 6.69 -8.32 15.12
N ILE A 243 7.19 -7.10 14.89
CA ILE A 243 6.38 -5.87 14.87
C ILE A 243 5.31 -5.92 13.77
N SER A 244 5.63 -6.46 12.58
CA SER A 244 4.64 -6.64 11.52
C SER A 244 3.50 -7.58 11.92
N ILE A 245 3.81 -8.68 12.60
CA ILE A 245 2.80 -9.61 13.15
C ILE A 245 1.94 -8.90 14.21
N VAL A 246 2.58 -8.22 15.16
CA VAL A 246 1.90 -7.49 16.22
C VAL A 246 0.97 -6.43 15.64
N PHE A 247 1.39 -5.71 14.59
CA PHE A 247 0.54 -4.72 13.93
C PHE A 247 -0.72 -5.35 13.33
N CYS A 248 -0.59 -6.47 12.62
CA CYS A 248 -1.74 -7.21 12.07
C CYS A 248 -2.68 -7.68 13.21
N ILE A 249 -2.12 -8.21 14.30
CA ILE A 249 -2.90 -8.67 15.46
C ILE A 249 -3.65 -7.50 16.11
N ILE A 250 -2.98 -6.37 16.38
CA ILE A 250 -3.62 -5.19 16.99
C ILE A 250 -4.76 -4.68 16.13
N LEU A 251 -4.59 -4.62 14.81
CA LEU A 251 -5.67 -4.23 13.88
C LEU A 251 -6.86 -5.18 13.99
N ASN A 252 -6.62 -6.48 14.02
CA ASN A 252 -7.68 -7.48 14.11
C ASN A 252 -8.39 -7.47 15.47
N GLU A 253 -7.62 -7.47 16.57
CA GLU A 253 -8.17 -7.45 17.92
C GLU A 253 -8.97 -6.16 18.20
N THR A 254 -8.50 -5.02 17.69
CA THR A 254 -9.24 -3.75 17.75
C THR A 254 -10.58 -3.85 16.99
N ALA A 255 -10.61 -4.51 15.83
CA ALA A 255 -11.85 -4.73 15.09
C ALA A 255 -12.82 -5.62 15.87
N ILE A 256 -12.33 -6.71 16.50
CA ILE A 256 -13.13 -7.61 17.34
C ILE A 256 -13.63 -6.85 18.57
N PHE A 257 -12.77 -6.08 19.23
CA PHE A 257 -13.13 -5.26 20.38
C PHE A 257 -14.29 -4.31 20.04
N TYR A 258 -14.16 -3.52 18.98
CA TYR A 258 -15.23 -2.62 18.58
C TYR A 258 -16.51 -3.37 18.18
N GLY A 259 -16.40 -4.50 17.48
CA GLY A 259 -17.55 -5.33 17.12
C GLY A 259 -18.31 -5.88 18.32
N ARG A 260 -17.57 -6.22 19.40
CA ARG A 260 -18.15 -6.75 20.63
C ARG A 260 -18.87 -5.70 21.47
N PHE A 261 -18.29 -4.48 21.57
CA PHE A 261 -18.83 -3.44 22.47
C PHE A 261 -19.80 -2.48 21.77
N PHE A 262 -19.70 -2.32 20.43
CA PHE A 262 -20.47 -1.33 19.68
C PHE A 262 -21.13 -1.95 18.47
N SER A 263 -22.38 -2.43 18.61
CA SER A 263 -23.19 -2.92 17.48
C SER A 263 -23.60 -1.80 16.52
N ASN A 264 -23.78 -0.58 17.04
CA ASN A 264 -24.12 0.60 16.25
C ASN A 264 -22.86 1.25 15.69
N LYS A 265 -22.78 1.37 14.35
CA LYS A 265 -21.62 1.97 13.65
C LYS A 265 -21.39 3.43 14.03
N TYR A 266 -22.45 4.20 14.29
CA TYR A 266 -22.34 5.60 14.72
C TYR A 266 -21.76 5.71 16.12
N ALA A 267 -22.25 4.90 17.06
CA ALA A 267 -21.69 4.87 18.43
C ALA A 267 -20.22 4.43 18.40
N ARG A 268 -19.88 3.45 17.57
CA ARG A 268 -18.52 2.95 17.41
C ARG A 268 -17.55 4.03 16.92
N VAL A 269 -17.92 4.78 15.87
CA VAL A 269 -17.03 5.82 15.32
C VAL A 269 -16.85 6.98 16.30
N VAL A 270 -17.89 7.36 17.03
CA VAL A 270 -17.80 8.41 18.07
C VAL A 270 -16.91 7.95 19.22
N ALA A 271 -17.13 6.73 19.74
CA ALA A 271 -16.31 6.18 20.82
C ALA A 271 -14.82 6.08 20.41
N GLY A 272 -14.54 5.60 19.19
CA GLY A 272 -13.18 5.55 18.66
C GLY A 272 -12.55 6.93 18.49
N ALA A 273 -13.30 7.91 18.00
CA ALA A 273 -12.83 9.28 17.88
C ALA A 273 -12.49 9.90 19.25
N VAL A 274 -13.37 9.74 20.24
CA VAL A 274 -13.12 10.23 21.59
C VAL A 274 -11.89 9.56 22.20
N LEU A 275 -11.72 8.26 22.01
CA LEU A 275 -10.55 7.51 22.50
C LEU A 275 -9.24 8.00 21.83
N VAL A 276 -9.25 8.23 20.52
CA VAL A 276 -8.09 8.78 19.79
C VAL A 276 -7.76 10.20 20.30
N ILE A 277 -8.76 11.06 20.49
CA ILE A 277 -8.56 12.40 21.05
C ILE A 277 -7.97 12.30 22.45
N PHE A 278 -8.54 11.48 23.33
CA PHE A 278 -8.09 11.31 24.69
C PHE A 278 -6.64 10.87 24.80
N ILE A 279 -6.25 9.82 24.03
CA ILE A 279 -4.87 9.32 24.00
C ILE A 279 -3.92 10.41 23.48
N THR A 280 -4.29 11.11 22.40
CA THR A 280 -3.45 12.17 21.83
C THR A 280 -3.23 13.32 22.81
N LEU A 281 -4.25 13.70 23.59
CA LEU A 281 -4.13 14.72 24.64
C LEU A 281 -3.21 14.26 25.79
N ILE A 282 -3.28 13.00 26.20
CA ILE A 282 -2.38 12.44 27.23
C ILE A 282 -0.93 12.44 26.73
N LEU A 283 -0.71 12.08 25.45
CA LEU A 283 0.63 12.08 24.87
C LEU A 283 1.21 13.48 24.69
N GLY A 284 0.38 14.52 24.66
CA GLY A 284 0.81 15.90 24.48
C GLY A 284 1.46 16.22 23.14
N THR A 285 1.34 15.30 22.15
CA THR A 285 1.91 15.50 20.81
C THR A 285 0.90 15.15 19.73
N THR A 286 1.01 15.81 18.56
CA THR A 286 0.19 15.59 17.37
C THR A 286 0.91 14.77 16.29
N ASP A 287 2.11 14.27 16.55
CA ASP A 287 3.00 13.61 15.58
C ASP A 287 2.40 12.32 15.00
N TYR A 288 1.55 11.66 15.78
CA TYR A 288 0.89 10.42 15.37
C TYR A 288 -0.36 10.64 14.51
N MET A 289 -0.79 11.88 14.30
CA MET A 289 -1.91 12.22 13.42
C MET A 289 -1.56 12.01 11.95
N GLY A 290 -2.57 11.67 11.12
CA GLY A 290 -2.42 11.46 9.70
C GLY A 290 -1.52 10.27 9.36
N ALA A 291 -0.76 10.35 8.27
CA ALA A 291 0.04 9.24 7.74
C ALA A 291 1.30 8.94 8.56
N GLY A 292 1.92 9.96 9.19
CA GLY A 292 3.17 9.82 9.93
C GLY A 292 4.43 10.06 9.09
N ALA A 293 4.33 10.78 7.97
CA ALA A 293 5.46 11.06 7.09
C ALA A 293 6.59 11.81 7.80
N GLU A 294 6.27 12.76 8.68
CA GLU A 294 7.26 13.51 9.46
C GLU A 294 8.06 12.63 10.43
N LEU A 295 7.41 11.61 11.01
CA LEU A 295 8.10 10.63 11.84
C LEU A 295 9.05 9.75 11.02
N ILE A 296 8.66 9.40 9.78
CA ILE A 296 9.51 8.65 8.86
C ILE A 296 10.74 9.50 8.49
N GLU A 297 10.50 10.75 8.08
CA GLU A 297 11.54 11.70 7.70
C GLU A 297 12.54 11.89 8.85
N LYS A 298 12.06 12.18 10.05
CA LYS A 298 12.91 12.31 11.26
C LYS A 298 13.73 11.04 11.50
N ALA A 299 13.11 9.86 11.50
CA ALA A 299 13.78 8.60 11.76
C ALA A 299 14.85 8.28 10.71
N VAL A 300 14.58 8.53 9.41
CA VAL A 300 15.49 8.20 8.32
C VAL A 300 16.58 9.26 8.15
N GLU A 301 16.23 10.55 8.15
CA GLU A 301 17.21 11.60 7.82
C GLU A 301 18.05 12.05 9.00
N THR A 302 17.49 12.02 10.21
CA THR A 302 18.26 12.42 11.42
C THR A 302 18.74 11.23 12.25
N GLY A 303 18.18 10.04 12.06
CA GLY A 303 18.46 8.88 12.91
C GLY A 303 17.94 9.04 14.34
N ASP A 304 16.90 9.85 14.53
CA ASP A 304 16.31 10.14 15.84
C ASP A 304 14.81 9.78 15.86
N THR A 305 14.36 9.22 16.96
CA THR A 305 12.96 8.86 17.18
C THR A 305 12.66 8.68 18.67
N ASP A 306 11.42 8.89 19.05
CA ASP A 306 10.93 8.47 20.37
C ASP A 306 10.88 6.93 20.44
N TYR A 307 11.35 6.37 21.57
CA TYR A 307 11.43 4.91 21.75
C TYR A 307 10.07 4.20 21.60
N MET A 308 8.96 4.87 21.91
CA MET A 308 7.61 4.30 21.84
C MET A 308 6.82 4.78 20.62
N ALA A 309 7.43 5.52 19.69
CA ALA A 309 6.74 6.08 18.54
C ALA A 309 6.06 5.00 17.68
N PHE A 310 6.73 3.88 17.42
CA PHE A 310 6.17 2.76 16.69
C PHE A 310 4.91 2.18 17.34
N PHE A 311 4.89 2.07 18.67
CA PHE A 311 3.76 1.52 19.41
C PHE A 311 2.55 2.46 19.36
N TRP A 312 2.75 3.76 19.65
CA TRP A 312 1.66 4.73 19.61
C TRP A 312 1.08 4.90 18.21
N LYS A 313 1.93 4.91 17.20
CA LYS A 313 1.47 4.96 15.80
C LYS A 313 0.62 3.75 15.43
N MET A 314 1.05 2.57 15.80
CA MET A 314 0.35 1.31 15.57
C MET A 314 -1.02 1.30 16.27
N LEU A 315 -1.07 1.66 17.54
CA LEU A 315 -2.29 1.70 18.35
C LEU A 315 -3.29 2.73 17.82
N LEU A 316 -2.86 3.97 17.62
CA LEU A 316 -3.74 5.04 17.14
C LEU A 316 -4.28 4.79 15.73
N THR A 317 -3.47 4.15 14.87
CA THR A 317 -3.94 3.72 13.54
C THR A 317 -5.01 2.64 13.66
N ALA A 318 -4.81 1.64 14.49
CA ALA A 318 -5.80 0.59 14.70
C ALA A 318 -7.11 1.15 15.27
N LEU A 319 -7.02 2.00 16.30
CA LEU A 319 -8.19 2.65 16.88
C LEU A 319 -8.95 3.51 15.88
N THR A 320 -8.24 4.28 15.05
CA THR A 320 -8.86 5.11 14.01
C THR A 320 -9.54 4.26 12.94
N MET A 321 -8.79 3.36 12.31
CA MET A 321 -9.29 2.61 11.15
C MET A 321 -10.44 1.66 11.51
N LYS A 322 -10.34 0.97 12.65
CA LYS A 322 -11.34 -0.03 13.04
C LYS A 322 -12.58 0.60 13.73
N ALA A 323 -12.51 1.87 14.13
CA ALA A 323 -13.71 2.63 14.53
C ALA A 323 -14.66 2.91 13.37
N GLY A 324 -14.15 2.99 12.14
CA GLY A 324 -14.97 3.25 10.94
C GLY A 324 -14.47 4.42 10.10
N PHE A 325 -13.37 5.05 10.47
CA PHE A 325 -12.68 6.02 9.62
C PHE A 325 -12.09 5.33 8.39
N ARG A 326 -11.81 6.10 7.35
CA ARG A 326 -11.31 5.61 6.08
C ARG A 326 -9.95 6.21 5.75
N GLY A 327 -9.09 5.39 5.11
CA GLY A 327 -7.72 5.73 4.77
C GLY A 327 -6.95 4.47 4.38
N GLY A 328 -5.63 4.47 4.60
CA GLY A 328 -4.76 3.32 4.36
C GLY A 328 -3.96 2.92 5.60
N GLU A 329 -3.58 1.66 5.67
CA GLU A 329 -2.71 1.11 6.72
C GLU A 329 -1.23 1.01 6.27
N ILE A 330 -0.92 1.25 4.99
CA ILE A 330 0.43 1.07 4.42
C ILE A 330 1.42 2.10 4.99
N VAL A 331 1.18 3.42 4.84
CA VAL A 331 2.14 4.42 5.37
C VAL A 331 2.22 4.40 6.89
N PRO A 332 1.15 4.18 7.65
CA PRO A 332 1.32 3.85 9.06
C PRO A 332 2.25 2.67 9.32
N SER A 333 2.22 1.60 8.51
CA SER A 333 3.18 0.49 8.64
C SER A 333 4.61 0.90 8.29
N PHE A 334 4.81 1.80 7.30
CA PHE A 334 6.10 2.42 7.04
C PHE A 334 6.63 3.19 8.25
N CYS A 335 5.78 4.02 8.84
CA CYS A 335 6.12 4.80 10.02
C CYS A 335 6.48 3.90 11.21
N VAL A 336 5.70 2.85 11.46
CA VAL A 336 5.98 1.84 12.49
C VAL A 336 7.34 1.18 12.23
N GLY A 337 7.61 0.78 10.98
CA GLY A 337 8.87 0.16 10.59
C GLY A 337 10.08 1.10 10.71
N ALA A 338 9.93 2.34 10.25
CA ALA A 338 10.99 3.34 10.32
C ALA A 338 11.35 3.70 11.78
N THR A 339 10.35 3.98 12.61
CA THR A 339 10.58 4.36 14.02
C THR A 339 11.10 3.19 14.84
N PHE A 340 10.57 1.96 14.65
CA PHE A 340 11.12 0.77 15.31
C PHE A 340 12.55 0.46 14.84
N GLY A 341 12.80 0.51 13.53
CA GLY A 341 14.15 0.27 12.98
C GLY A 341 15.16 1.30 13.50
N CYS A 342 14.79 2.57 13.55
CA CYS A 342 15.62 3.64 14.11
C CYS A 342 16.00 3.34 15.57
N MET A 343 15.00 3.09 16.41
CA MET A 343 15.17 2.74 17.83
C MET A 343 16.07 1.50 18.00
N ALA A 344 15.81 0.43 17.24
CA ALA A 344 16.61 -0.79 17.29
C ALA A 344 18.06 -0.53 16.86
N GLY A 345 18.28 0.31 15.82
CA GLY A 345 19.61 0.73 15.37
C GLY A 345 20.40 1.46 16.47
N GLN A 346 19.74 2.37 17.19
CA GLN A 346 20.34 3.07 18.35
C GLN A 346 20.78 2.08 19.43
N LEU A 347 19.92 1.09 19.76
CA LEU A 347 20.20 0.12 20.83
C LEU A 347 21.34 -0.84 20.50
N ILE A 348 21.46 -1.29 19.25
CA ILE A 348 22.48 -2.29 18.86
C ILE A 348 23.77 -1.66 18.28
N GLY A 349 23.84 -0.32 18.21
CA GLY A 349 25.01 0.39 17.67
C GLY A 349 25.21 0.13 16.17
N LEU A 350 24.12 0.15 15.39
CA LEU A 350 24.15 0.21 13.92
C LEU A 350 23.53 1.52 13.49
N SER A 351 23.89 2.05 12.30
CA SER A 351 23.34 3.33 11.81
C SER A 351 21.81 3.40 11.97
N PRO A 352 21.28 4.29 12.84
CA PRO A 352 19.82 4.37 13.07
C PRO A 352 19.05 4.77 11.81
N SER A 353 19.62 5.65 11.00
CA SER A 353 19.07 6.08 9.70
C SER A 353 18.92 4.89 8.73
N LEU A 354 19.97 4.08 8.58
CA LEU A 354 19.91 2.87 7.77
C LEU A 354 18.90 1.87 8.33
N CYS A 355 18.89 1.67 9.65
CA CYS A 355 17.97 0.75 10.30
C CYS A 355 16.52 1.24 10.17
N ALA A 356 16.26 2.55 10.14
CA ALA A 356 14.94 3.13 9.86
C ALA A 356 14.47 2.79 8.43
N ALA A 357 15.33 3.01 7.43
CA ALA A 357 15.01 2.68 6.04
C ALA A 357 14.77 1.17 5.83
N CYS A 358 15.65 0.34 6.40
CA CYS A 358 15.50 -1.13 6.37
C CYS A 358 14.24 -1.58 7.13
N GLY A 359 13.95 -1.00 8.29
CA GLY A 359 12.79 -1.30 9.10
C GLY A 359 11.48 -0.94 8.40
N MET A 360 11.44 0.20 7.72
CA MET A 360 10.31 0.60 6.89
C MET A 360 9.99 -0.45 5.82
N ALA A 361 10.99 -0.87 5.03
CA ALA A 361 10.81 -1.88 3.99
C ALA A 361 10.48 -3.26 4.58
N ALA A 362 11.11 -3.64 5.69
CA ALA A 362 10.92 -4.94 6.35
C ALA A 362 9.54 -5.09 6.98
N VAL A 363 9.02 -4.07 7.68
CA VAL A 363 7.66 -4.11 8.27
C VAL A 363 6.62 -4.10 7.16
N PHE A 364 6.79 -3.25 6.13
CA PHE A 364 5.90 -3.26 4.97
C PHE A 364 5.84 -4.65 4.30
N CYS A 365 7.00 -5.28 4.09
CA CYS A 365 7.06 -6.65 3.57
C CYS A 365 6.29 -7.63 4.46
N GLY A 366 6.46 -7.54 5.78
CA GLY A 366 5.81 -8.43 6.73
C GLY A 366 4.29 -8.30 6.75
N VAL A 367 3.76 -7.07 6.63
CA VAL A 367 2.31 -6.81 6.66
C VAL A 367 1.62 -6.99 5.30
N THR A 368 2.36 -6.86 4.18
CA THR A 368 1.77 -6.99 2.83
C THR A 368 2.10 -8.31 2.14
N ASN A 369 3.11 -9.03 2.62
CA ASN A 369 3.66 -10.23 1.99
C ASN A 369 4.22 -9.99 0.57
N CYS A 370 4.73 -8.78 0.30
CA CYS A 370 5.24 -8.34 -1.00
C CYS A 370 6.76 -8.07 -0.94
N PRO A 371 7.62 -9.10 -0.95
CA PRO A 371 9.07 -8.93 -0.79
C PRO A 371 9.72 -8.18 -1.95
N ILE A 372 9.35 -8.45 -3.20
CA ILE A 372 9.95 -7.78 -4.36
C ILE A 372 9.56 -6.30 -4.37
N THR A 373 8.29 -6.01 -4.15
CA THR A 373 7.81 -4.62 -4.00
C THR A 373 8.55 -3.88 -2.90
N SER A 374 8.76 -4.51 -1.74
CA SER A 374 9.44 -3.89 -0.59
C SER A 374 10.88 -3.51 -0.90
N ILE A 375 11.59 -4.35 -1.64
CA ILE A 375 12.96 -4.07 -2.10
C ILE A 375 12.94 -2.91 -3.11
N LEU A 376 12.00 -2.90 -4.06
CA LEU A 376 11.87 -1.83 -5.05
C LEU A 376 11.49 -0.49 -4.41
N ILE A 377 10.59 -0.49 -3.41
CA ILE A 377 10.29 0.71 -2.61
C ILE A 377 11.55 1.24 -1.94
N ALA A 378 12.36 0.36 -1.34
CA ALA A 378 13.61 0.79 -0.71
C ALA A 378 14.58 1.42 -1.73
N PHE A 379 14.67 0.89 -2.95
CA PHE A 379 15.51 1.46 -4.01
C PHE A 379 15.00 2.82 -4.50
N GLU A 380 13.71 2.94 -4.73
CA GLU A 380 13.11 4.18 -5.25
C GLU A 380 13.07 5.30 -4.20
N MET A 381 12.89 4.98 -2.91
CA MET A 381 12.78 5.98 -1.84
C MET A 381 14.12 6.31 -1.18
N PHE A 382 15.06 5.36 -1.08
CA PHE A 382 16.34 5.54 -0.36
C PHE A 382 17.57 5.43 -1.25
N GLY A 383 17.41 5.01 -2.51
CA GLY A 383 18.51 4.77 -3.44
C GLY A 383 19.23 3.44 -3.21
N PHE A 384 20.26 3.19 -4.04
CA PHE A 384 20.92 1.87 -4.12
C PHE A 384 22.07 1.66 -3.13
N LYS A 385 22.52 2.70 -2.40
CA LYS A 385 23.69 2.58 -1.53
C LYS A 385 23.55 1.55 -0.41
N GLY A 386 22.31 1.36 0.10
CA GLY A 386 22.00 0.40 1.17
C GLY A 386 21.51 -0.97 0.70
N VAL A 387 21.66 -1.32 -0.59
CA VAL A 387 21.03 -2.49 -1.22
C VAL A 387 21.20 -3.79 -0.45
N SER A 388 22.42 -4.11 -0.01
CA SER A 388 22.70 -5.35 0.73
C SER A 388 21.93 -5.44 2.03
N PHE A 389 21.76 -4.33 2.73
CA PHE A 389 21.01 -4.29 3.99
C PHE A 389 19.50 -4.37 3.75
N TYR A 390 18.96 -3.73 2.68
CA TYR A 390 17.56 -3.87 2.30
C TYR A 390 17.20 -5.32 1.96
N LEU A 391 18.08 -6.01 1.19
CA LEU A 391 17.89 -7.42 0.84
C LEU A 391 17.88 -8.30 2.10
N ILE A 392 18.80 -8.12 3.03
CA ILE A 392 18.85 -8.87 4.29
C ILE A 392 17.57 -8.60 5.10
N ALA A 393 17.21 -7.32 5.28
CA ALA A 393 16.08 -6.94 6.11
C ALA A 393 14.74 -7.47 5.58
N VAL A 394 14.50 -7.29 4.28
CA VAL A 394 13.26 -7.73 3.63
C VAL A 394 13.16 -9.26 3.59
N SER A 395 14.24 -9.96 3.22
CA SER A 395 14.23 -11.43 3.11
C SER A 395 13.97 -12.11 4.44
N ILE A 396 14.63 -11.65 5.52
CA ILE A 396 14.44 -12.18 6.86
C ILE A 396 13.01 -11.87 7.36
N SER A 397 12.56 -10.62 7.18
CA SER A 397 11.22 -10.23 7.59
C SER A 397 10.14 -11.03 6.85
N TYR A 398 10.28 -11.23 5.53
CA TYR A 398 9.36 -12.04 4.75
C TYR A 398 9.25 -13.47 5.29
N ALA A 399 10.38 -14.09 5.56
CA ALA A 399 10.41 -15.45 6.09
C ALA A 399 9.83 -15.53 7.51
N ALA A 400 10.19 -14.58 8.39
CA ALA A 400 9.84 -14.62 9.81
C ALA A 400 8.43 -14.08 10.12
N SER A 401 7.79 -13.29 9.25
CA SER A 401 6.44 -12.73 9.46
C SER A 401 5.30 -13.75 9.34
N GLY A 402 5.60 -14.99 8.98
CA GLY A 402 4.59 -16.05 8.86
C GLY A 402 3.56 -15.74 7.78
N TYR A 403 2.30 -15.98 8.09
CA TYR A 403 1.16 -15.83 7.17
C TYR A 403 0.21 -14.69 7.58
N TYR A 404 0.68 -13.77 8.40
CA TYR A 404 -0.07 -12.57 8.77
C TYR A 404 -0.06 -11.54 7.64
N GLY A 405 -1.11 -10.71 7.54
CA GLY A 405 -1.19 -9.66 6.52
C GLY A 405 -2.35 -8.70 6.76
N LEU A 406 -2.26 -7.52 6.14
CA LEU A 406 -3.30 -6.47 6.22
C LEU A 406 -4.55 -6.81 5.41
N TYR A 407 -4.43 -7.64 4.39
CA TYR A 407 -5.49 -7.90 3.42
C TYR A 407 -6.07 -9.30 3.60
N LYS A 408 -7.30 -9.40 4.10
CA LYS A 408 -8.00 -10.68 4.33
C LYS A 408 -8.13 -11.52 3.07
N ASP A 409 -8.36 -10.85 1.94
CA ASP A 409 -8.62 -11.51 0.66
C ASP A 409 -7.34 -11.85 -0.10
N GLN A 410 -6.17 -11.49 0.43
CA GLN A 410 -4.88 -11.94 -0.10
C GLN A 410 -4.74 -13.46 0.12
N THR A 411 -4.40 -14.17 -0.94
CA THR A 411 -4.18 -15.62 -0.87
C THR A 411 -2.71 -15.96 -0.88
N ILE A 412 -2.31 -16.86 -0.01
CA ILE A 412 -0.97 -17.45 -0.01
C ILE A 412 -1.05 -18.75 -0.78
N VAL A 413 -0.55 -18.76 -2.00
CA VAL A 413 -0.63 -19.91 -2.93
C VAL A 413 0.43 -20.93 -2.58
N TYR A 414 1.66 -20.50 -2.37
CA TYR A 414 2.79 -21.34 -1.98
C TYR A 414 3.29 -21.00 -0.59
N SER A 415 3.72 -22.02 0.14
CA SER A 415 4.28 -21.84 1.48
C SER A 415 5.59 -21.04 1.44
N LYS A 416 5.76 -20.09 2.38
CA LYS A 416 7.00 -19.34 2.56
C LYS A 416 8.19 -20.21 3.01
N TYR A 417 7.92 -21.40 3.56
CA TYR A 417 8.93 -22.26 4.20
C TYR A 417 9.28 -23.49 3.40
N LYS A 418 8.39 -23.95 2.52
CA LYS A 418 8.55 -25.18 1.73
C LYS A 418 7.96 -24.98 0.35
N ALA A 419 8.54 -25.59 -0.66
CA ALA A 419 7.99 -25.60 -2.02
C ALA A 419 6.70 -26.46 -2.08
N LYS A 420 5.66 -25.99 -1.37
CA LYS A 420 4.37 -26.69 -1.24
C LYS A 420 3.22 -25.72 -1.54
N TYR A 421 2.32 -26.17 -2.41
CA TYR A 421 1.04 -25.50 -2.66
C TYR A 421 0.15 -25.60 -1.40
N ILE A 422 -0.36 -24.49 -0.90
CA ILE A 422 -1.19 -24.44 0.31
C ILE A 422 -2.53 -23.72 0.11
N ASN A 423 -2.62 -22.76 -0.78
CA ASN A 423 -3.82 -21.98 -1.13
C ASN A 423 -4.68 -21.59 0.08
N LYS A 424 -4.13 -20.74 0.95
CA LYS A 424 -4.79 -20.26 2.18
C LYS A 424 -4.87 -18.74 2.16
N HIS A 425 -5.91 -18.20 2.79
CA HIS A 425 -5.96 -16.76 3.06
C HIS A 425 -4.95 -16.35 4.14
N THR A 426 -4.54 -15.09 4.11
CA THR A 426 -3.71 -14.49 5.17
C THR A 426 -4.45 -14.56 6.51
N LYS A 427 -3.69 -14.67 7.59
CA LYS A 427 -4.20 -14.51 8.96
C LYS A 427 -4.20 -13.00 9.28
N MET A 428 -5.25 -12.53 9.87
CA MET A 428 -5.28 -11.23 10.54
C MET A 428 -5.12 -11.39 12.03
#